data_7f92d66f3062a9753051a864a5e5b47a
#
_entry.id   7f92d66f3062a9753051a864a5e5b47a
#
_cell.length_a   1.000
_cell.length_b   1.000
_cell.length_c   1.000
_cell.angle_alpha   90.00
_cell.angle_beta   90.00
_cell.angle_gamma   90.00
#
_symmetry.space_group_name_H-M   'P 1'
#
loop_
_entity.id
_entity.type
_entity.pdbx_description
1 polymer ?
#
loop_
_entity_poly.entity_id
_entity_poly.type
_entity_poly.pdbx_seq_one_letter_code
_entity_poly.pdbx_strand_id
1 'polypeptide(L)'
;MTEPAYYNRSLDQGLKQFLSNANDMVSELKNDGYRISDSCRFSVFIKKLSNFIENGFEIGDRQFDIALLAEGSRDFAELRAIVKSKTVRQKNRKEIQKIFGGSGKPSDDTLTQSRDFQFELYLAAIFDLSGFYVSIIEPDFLFKYEEVTYSVAAKRINSEQKIHTRFSKAKKQIKKSGINGFIAFSLDRIVWDKMKKDPYIITNNLDTLYNAGQTILHDLLKTKVKKAAWANRDPLVVGHIASLTIPAILARSISFGFSSNQLFIPSFDISEKSKIYRHIKELPQKIKWPIKSQ
;
A
#
# COMPACT_ATOMS: atom_id res chain seq x y z
N MET A 1 9.14 0.42 -43.11
CA MET A 1 8.51 0.84 -41.85
C MET A 1 9.65 1.03 -40.85
N THR A 2 10.05 2.24 -40.65
CA THR A 2 11.16 2.61 -39.74
C THR A 2 10.59 2.66 -38.33
N GLU A 3 11.11 1.81 -37.46
CA GLU A 3 10.80 1.83 -36.02
C GLU A 3 11.10 3.20 -35.42
N PRO A 4 10.28 3.73 -34.53
CA PRO A 4 10.54 5.00 -33.89
C PRO A 4 11.69 4.86 -32.88
N ALA A 5 12.89 5.22 -33.33
CA ALA A 5 14.15 5.13 -32.55
C ALA A 5 14.18 5.95 -31.24
N TYR A 6 13.13 6.74 -30.95
CA TYR A 6 13.04 7.56 -29.73
C TYR A 6 12.47 6.82 -28.52
N TYR A 7 11.94 5.63 -28.70
CA TYR A 7 11.15 4.91 -27.68
C TYR A 7 12.00 4.14 -26.67
N ASN A 8 13.27 3.83 -26.96
CA ASN A 8 13.98 2.77 -26.24
C ASN A 8 14.96 3.21 -25.14
N ARG A 9 15.57 4.40 -25.18
CA ARG A 9 16.69 4.69 -24.25
C ARG A 9 16.30 5.11 -22.84
N SER A 10 15.30 5.97 -22.65
CA SER A 10 14.95 6.43 -21.30
C SER A 10 14.09 5.42 -20.53
N LEU A 11 13.24 4.67 -21.22
CA LEU A 11 12.45 3.58 -20.65
C LEU A 11 13.35 2.46 -20.14
N ASP A 12 14.29 2.04 -20.98
CA ASP A 12 15.24 0.98 -20.68
C ASP A 12 16.10 1.33 -19.44
N GLN A 13 16.56 2.57 -19.32
CA GLN A 13 17.32 3.01 -18.14
C GLN A 13 16.49 3.00 -16.85
N GLY A 14 15.27 3.51 -16.90
CA GLY A 14 14.39 3.54 -15.73
C GLY A 14 14.02 2.14 -15.24
N LEU A 15 13.69 1.24 -16.15
CA LEU A 15 13.35 -0.15 -15.81
C LEU A 15 14.57 -0.94 -15.35
N LYS A 16 15.74 -0.76 -15.96
CA LYS A 16 17.00 -1.36 -15.51
C LYS A 16 17.39 -0.88 -14.11
N GLN A 17 17.26 0.42 -13.84
CA GLN A 17 17.51 0.96 -12.51
C GLN A 17 16.51 0.40 -11.48
N PHE A 18 15.24 0.29 -11.86
CA PHE A 18 14.24 -0.31 -10.97
C PHE A 18 14.54 -1.80 -10.71
N LEU A 19 14.91 -2.56 -11.73
CA LEU A 19 15.32 -3.96 -11.61
C LEU A 19 16.55 -4.11 -10.70
N SER A 20 17.56 -3.26 -10.87
CA SER A 20 18.74 -3.23 -10.01
C SER A 20 18.35 -2.98 -8.55
N ASN A 21 17.58 -1.93 -8.29
CA ASN A 21 17.11 -1.59 -6.95
C ASN A 21 16.27 -2.72 -6.30
N ALA A 22 15.46 -3.43 -7.11
CA ALA A 22 14.66 -4.55 -6.63
C ALA A 22 15.54 -5.76 -6.25
N ASN A 23 16.54 -6.06 -7.08
CA ASN A 23 17.53 -7.11 -6.81
C ASN A 23 18.34 -6.79 -5.54
N ASP A 24 18.84 -5.56 -5.41
CA ASP A 24 19.61 -5.11 -4.26
C ASP A 24 18.80 -5.27 -2.97
N MET A 25 17.53 -4.88 -2.99
CA MET A 25 16.62 -5.00 -1.85
C MET A 25 16.37 -6.45 -1.46
N VAL A 26 16.14 -7.34 -2.44
CA VAL A 26 15.96 -8.78 -2.17
C VAL A 26 17.25 -9.39 -1.65
N SER A 27 18.40 -8.99 -2.19
CA SER A 27 19.73 -9.44 -1.73
C SER A 27 20.01 -8.98 -0.31
N GLU A 28 19.72 -7.72 0.02
CA GLU A 28 19.85 -7.19 1.37
C GLU A 28 19.00 -7.99 2.37
N LEU A 29 17.75 -8.27 2.02
CA LEU A 29 16.88 -9.09 2.86
C LEU A 29 17.39 -10.54 3.03
N LYS A 30 17.91 -11.16 1.96
CA LYS A 30 18.53 -12.48 2.04
C LYS A 30 19.75 -12.48 2.98
N ASN A 31 20.58 -11.43 2.89
CA ASN A 31 21.75 -11.24 3.77
C ASN A 31 21.34 -11.04 5.23
N ASP A 32 20.20 -10.40 5.48
CA ASP A 32 19.58 -10.33 6.82
C ASP A 32 18.98 -11.67 7.27
N GLY A 33 19.06 -12.70 6.43
CA GLY A 33 18.62 -14.08 6.71
C GLY A 33 17.12 -14.31 6.50
N TYR A 34 16.43 -13.46 5.71
CA TYR A 34 15.06 -13.77 5.29
C TYR A 34 15.06 -14.87 4.23
N ARG A 35 14.08 -15.78 4.33
CA ARG A 35 13.89 -16.84 3.34
C ARG A 35 12.99 -16.34 2.22
N ILE A 36 13.58 -16.02 1.09
CA ILE A 36 12.89 -15.54 -0.11
C ILE A 36 13.09 -16.58 -1.20
N SER A 37 12.03 -17.37 -1.48
CA SER A 37 12.06 -18.40 -2.53
C SER A 37 11.94 -17.79 -3.92
N ASP A 38 12.36 -18.55 -4.93
CA ASP A 38 12.22 -18.14 -6.34
C ASP A 38 10.75 -18.09 -6.80
N SER A 39 9.85 -18.81 -6.12
CA SER A 39 8.41 -18.77 -6.32
C SER A 39 7.72 -17.62 -5.57
N CYS A 40 8.43 -16.87 -4.73
CA CYS A 40 7.92 -15.70 -4.08
C CYS A 40 7.50 -14.65 -5.11
N ARG A 41 6.38 -13.94 -4.86
CA ARG A 41 5.85 -12.94 -5.79
C ARG A 41 6.86 -11.86 -6.19
N PHE A 42 7.76 -11.48 -5.29
CA PHE A 42 8.83 -10.51 -5.56
C PHE A 42 9.88 -11.09 -6.52
N SER A 43 10.29 -12.35 -6.33
CA SER A 43 11.21 -13.05 -7.22
C SER A 43 10.57 -13.28 -8.60
N VAL A 44 9.30 -13.65 -8.64
CA VAL A 44 8.53 -13.80 -9.88
C VAL A 44 8.45 -12.49 -10.64
N PHE A 45 8.19 -11.38 -9.92
CA PHE A 45 8.17 -10.05 -10.53
C PHE A 45 9.53 -9.67 -11.12
N ILE A 46 10.63 -9.85 -10.36
CA ILE A 46 11.99 -9.56 -10.83
C ILE A 46 12.27 -10.35 -12.12
N LYS A 47 11.97 -11.64 -12.13
CA LYS A 47 12.16 -12.49 -13.31
C LYS A 47 11.36 -11.99 -14.53
N LYS A 48 10.10 -11.64 -14.33
CA LYS A 48 9.23 -11.10 -15.39
C LYS A 48 9.70 -9.74 -15.89
N LEU A 49 10.16 -8.87 -15.00
CA LEU A 49 10.73 -7.58 -15.36
C LEU A 49 12.03 -7.74 -16.15
N SER A 50 12.91 -8.66 -15.74
CA SER A 50 14.14 -8.97 -16.47
C SER A 50 13.83 -9.44 -17.90
N ASN A 51 12.94 -10.41 -18.02
CA ASN A 51 12.49 -10.90 -19.32
C ASN A 51 11.88 -9.81 -20.20
N PHE A 52 11.09 -8.91 -19.59
CA PHE A 52 10.51 -7.79 -20.33
C PHE A 52 11.58 -6.81 -20.85
N ILE A 53 12.60 -6.52 -20.05
CA ILE A 53 13.70 -5.63 -20.45
C ILE A 53 14.52 -6.26 -21.59
N GLU A 54 14.70 -7.58 -21.57
CA GLU A 54 15.51 -8.31 -22.55
C GLU A 54 14.76 -8.60 -23.86
N ASN A 55 13.50 -8.98 -23.79
CA ASN A 55 12.75 -9.56 -24.91
C ASN A 55 11.45 -8.80 -25.26
N GLY A 56 11.05 -7.82 -24.46
CA GLY A 56 9.75 -7.16 -24.59
C GLY A 56 8.60 -8.01 -24.06
N PHE A 57 7.37 -7.63 -24.40
CA PHE A 57 6.17 -8.39 -24.02
C PHE A 57 6.05 -9.67 -24.83
N GLU A 58 5.79 -10.79 -24.18
CA GLU A 58 5.44 -12.05 -24.84
C GLU A 58 4.13 -11.87 -25.64
N ILE A 59 4.10 -12.42 -26.86
CA ILE A 59 2.92 -12.39 -27.74
C ILE A 59 1.88 -13.33 -27.12
N GLY A 60 0.81 -12.79 -26.57
CA GLY A 60 -0.30 -13.55 -25.98
C GLY A 60 -0.68 -13.18 -24.55
N ASP A 61 0.22 -12.64 -23.76
CA ASP A 61 -0.02 -12.38 -22.34
C ASP A 61 0.25 -10.92 -21.93
N ARG A 62 0.20 -9.97 -22.89
CA ARG A 62 0.52 -8.54 -22.69
C ARG A 62 -0.24 -7.90 -21.54
N GLN A 63 -1.55 -8.16 -21.42
CA GLN A 63 -2.35 -7.61 -20.32
C GLN A 63 -1.92 -8.15 -18.97
N PHE A 64 -1.56 -9.43 -18.93
CA PHE A 64 -1.08 -10.07 -17.71
C PHE A 64 0.23 -9.45 -17.25
N ASP A 65 1.19 -9.33 -18.14
CA ASP A 65 2.53 -8.85 -17.82
C ASP A 65 2.51 -7.36 -17.41
N ILE A 66 1.70 -6.54 -18.08
CA ILE A 66 1.51 -5.14 -17.72
C ILE A 66 0.88 -5.00 -16.33
N ALA A 67 -0.19 -5.74 -16.05
CA ALA A 67 -0.83 -5.73 -14.75
C ALA A 67 0.13 -6.20 -13.63
N LEU A 68 0.89 -7.26 -13.90
CA LEU A 68 1.90 -7.76 -12.98
C LEU A 68 3.00 -6.73 -12.72
N LEU A 69 3.49 -6.03 -13.76
CA LEU A 69 4.52 -5.01 -13.61
C LEU A 69 4.01 -3.79 -12.82
N ALA A 70 2.79 -3.35 -13.08
CA ALA A 70 2.17 -2.26 -12.34
C ALA A 70 1.97 -2.60 -10.85
N GLU A 71 1.45 -3.79 -10.56
CA GLU A 71 1.26 -4.26 -9.18
C GLU A 71 2.58 -4.53 -8.47
N GLY A 72 3.53 -5.15 -9.14
CA GLY A 72 4.86 -5.40 -8.59
C GLY A 72 5.59 -4.11 -8.23
N SER A 73 5.45 -3.06 -9.03
CA SER A 73 6.00 -1.74 -8.71
C SER A 73 5.45 -1.20 -7.39
N ARG A 74 4.15 -1.33 -7.15
CA ARG A 74 3.52 -0.99 -5.87
C ARG A 74 4.07 -1.86 -4.73
N ASP A 75 4.07 -3.18 -4.91
CA ASP A 75 4.53 -4.13 -3.90
C ASP A 75 5.99 -3.84 -3.48
N PHE A 76 6.86 -3.49 -4.45
CA PHE A 76 8.23 -3.09 -4.16
C PHE A 76 8.34 -1.73 -3.48
N ALA A 77 7.47 -0.76 -3.80
CA ALA A 77 7.46 0.52 -3.09
C ALA A 77 7.07 0.36 -1.61
N GLU A 78 6.06 -0.47 -1.33
CA GLU A 78 5.69 -0.83 0.05
C GLU A 78 6.84 -1.57 0.75
N LEU A 79 7.46 -2.55 0.10
CA LEU A 79 8.60 -3.29 0.64
C LEU A 79 9.79 -2.37 0.93
N ARG A 80 10.08 -1.41 0.04
CA ARG A 80 11.15 -0.42 0.22
C ARG A 80 10.95 0.41 1.49
N ALA A 81 9.71 0.83 1.78
CA ALA A 81 9.43 1.55 3.02
C ALA A 81 9.69 0.66 4.25
N ILE A 82 9.24 -0.60 4.22
CA ILE A 82 9.47 -1.57 5.29
C ILE A 82 10.97 -1.79 5.53
N VAL A 83 11.75 -1.98 4.47
CA VAL A 83 13.20 -2.21 4.55
C VAL A 83 13.95 -0.99 5.06
N LYS A 84 13.55 0.22 4.66
CA LYS A 84 14.14 1.49 5.13
C LYS A 84 13.85 1.80 6.60
N SER A 85 12.73 1.34 7.13
CA SER A 85 12.38 1.52 8.54
C SER A 85 13.18 0.55 9.40
N LYS A 86 14.21 1.05 10.08
CA LYS A 86 15.03 0.24 10.99
C LYS A 86 14.19 -0.36 12.12
N THR A 87 13.24 0.40 12.65
CA THR A 87 12.36 -0.05 13.74
C THR A 87 11.53 -1.25 13.30
N VAL A 88 10.88 -1.18 12.14
CA VAL A 88 10.05 -2.27 11.61
C VAL A 88 10.92 -3.47 11.26
N ARG A 89 12.02 -3.25 10.53
CA ARG A 89 12.90 -4.30 10.02
C ARG A 89 13.55 -5.13 11.13
N GLN A 90 14.11 -4.47 12.16
CA GLN A 90 14.86 -5.17 13.19
C GLN A 90 13.98 -5.93 14.19
N LYS A 91 12.82 -5.36 14.54
CA LYS A 91 11.97 -5.91 15.61
C LYS A 91 10.97 -6.97 15.13
N ASN A 92 10.72 -7.08 13.82
CA ASN A 92 9.58 -7.85 13.31
C ASN A 92 9.93 -8.87 12.22
N ARG A 93 11.07 -9.55 12.39
CA ARG A 93 11.57 -10.52 11.41
C ARG A 93 10.54 -11.60 11.02
N LYS A 94 9.79 -12.12 11.99
CA LYS A 94 8.78 -13.16 11.75
C LYS A 94 7.61 -12.63 10.93
N GLU A 95 7.18 -11.43 11.21
CA GLU A 95 6.09 -10.76 10.50
C GLU A 95 6.52 -10.39 9.08
N ILE A 96 7.73 -9.86 8.90
CA ILE A 96 8.30 -9.57 7.57
C ILE A 96 8.41 -10.87 6.74
N GLN A 97 8.80 -11.99 7.35
CA GLN A 97 8.84 -13.27 6.63
C GLN A 97 7.49 -13.66 6.02
N LYS A 98 6.38 -13.28 6.66
CA LYS A 98 5.02 -13.60 6.16
C LYS A 98 4.66 -12.83 4.89
N ILE A 99 5.27 -11.67 4.61
CA ILE A 99 4.95 -10.86 3.43
C ILE A 99 5.46 -11.47 2.12
N PHE A 100 6.39 -12.41 2.17
CA PHE A 100 6.96 -13.04 0.96
C PHE A 100 6.07 -14.13 0.36
N GLY A 101 4.94 -14.48 0.98
CA GLY A 101 3.94 -15.36 0.39
C GLY A 101 3.01 -14.65 -0.61
N GLY A 102 2.02 -15.40 -1.09
CA GLY A 102 1.01 -14.92 -2.03
C GLY A 102 1.44 -14.99 -3.48
N SER A 103 0.50 -14.74 -4.39
CA SER A 103 0.72 -14.77 -5.83
C SER A 103 1.16 -13.41 -6.38
N GLY A 104 1.72 -13.39 -7.59
CA GLY A 104 2.06 -12.16 -8.30
C GLY A 104 0.82 -11.28 -8.58
N LYS A 105 -0.32 -11.91 -8.88
CA LYS A 105 -1.60 -11.21 -9.03
C LYS A 105 -2.39 -11.21 -7.72
N PRO A 106 -2.89 -10.08 -7.25
CA PRO A 106 -3.78 -10.03 -6.09
C PRO A 106 -5.06 -10.85 -6.26
N SER A 107 -5.58 -10.97 -7.48
CA SER A 107 -6.76 -11.78 -7.82
C SER A 107 -6.57 -13.26 -7.54
N ASP A 108 -5.36 -13.76 -7.71
CA ASP A 108 -5.02 -15.16 -7.58
C ASP A 108 -4.59 -15.54 -6.15
N ASP A 109 -4.55 -14.57 -5.24
CA ASP A 109 -4.27 -14.83 -3.84
C ASP A 109 -5.41 -15.60 -3.17
N THR A 110 -5.22 -16.89 -2.99
CA THR A 110 -6.12 -17.72 -2.18
C THR A 110 -6.00 -17.39 -0.69
N LEU A 111 -4.81 -16.95 -0.26
CA LEU A 111 -4.49 -16.50 1.09
C LEU A 111 -4.06 -15.03 1.05
N THR A 112 -4.93 -14.13 1.46
CA THR A 112 -4.65 -12.67 1.47
C THR A 112 -3.70 -12.24 2.59
N GLN A 113 -3.33 -13.15 3.49
CA GLN A 113 -2.54 -12.85 4.71
C GLN A 113 -1.24 -12.09 4.42
N SER A 114 -0.48 -12.52 3.40
CA SER A 114 0.82 -11.90 3.10
C SER A 114 0.69 -10.42 2.74
N ARG A 115 -0.34 -10.06 1.98
CA ARG A 115 -0.61 -8.66 1.63
C ARG A 115 -1.27 -7.88 2.78
N ASP A 116 -2.03 -8.56 3.64
CA ASP A 116 -2.58 -7.95 4.87
C ASP A 116 -1.41 -7.54 5.78
N PHE A 117 -0.45 -8.45 6.07
CA PHE A 117 0.77 -8.14 6.81
C PHE A 117 1.64 -7.07 6.14
N GLN A 118 1.77 -7.11 4.82
CA GLN A 118 2.51 -6.07 4.10
C GLN A 118 1.91 -4.69 4.34
N PHE A 119 0.58 -4.55 4.28
CA PHE A 119 -0.09 -3.27 4.52
C PHE A 119 0.09 -2.78 5.97
N GLU A 120 -0.01 -3.68 6.96
CA GLU A 120 0.22 -3.37 8.37
C GLU A 120 1.65 -2.85 8.60
N LEU A 121 2.66 -3.58 8.12
CA LEU A 121 4.07 -3.21 8.26
C LEU A 121 4.43 -1.96 7.43
N TYR A 122 3.84 -1.80 6.24
CA TYR A 122 4.03 -0.63 5.41
C TYR A 122 3.55 0.64 6.12
N LEU A 123 2.35 0.62 6.69
CA LEU A 123 1.84 1.76 7.46
C LEU A 123 2.75 2.08 8.65
N ALA A 124 3.12 1.08 9.43
CA ALA A 124 4.04 1.26 10.55
C ALA A 124 5.38 1.87 10.10
N ALA A 125 5.92 1.40 8.96
CA ALA A 125 7.15 1.92 8.39
C ALA A 125 7.02 3.39 7.94
N ILE A 126 5.90 3.77 7.34
CA ILE A 126 5.65 5.16 6.94
C ILE A 126 5.60 6.08 8.16
N PHE A 127 4.97 5.65 9.24
CA PHE A 127 4.96 6.44 10.48
C PHE A 127 6.37 6.56 11.08
N ASP A 128 7.14 5.48 11.16
CA ASP A 128 8.54 5.48 11.64
C ASP A 128 9.43 6.41 10.78
N LEU A 129 9.36 6.28 9.46
CA LEU A 129 10.11 7.13 8.52
C LEU A 129 9.68 8.60 8.55
N SER A 130 8.49 8.88 9.07
CA SER A 130 8.00 10.24 9.30
C SER A 130 8.50 10.84 10.62
N GLY A 131 9.21 10.06 11.42
CA GLY A 131 9.82 10.49 12.69
C GLY A 131 8.94 10.24 13.92
N PHE A 132 7.84 9.47 13.79
CA PHE A 132 7.07 9.05 14.95
C PHE A 132 7.76 7.89 15.67
N TYR A 133 7.67 7.87 16.99
CA TYR A 133 8.04 6.66 17.74
C TYR A 133 7.00 5.57 17.48
N VAL A 134 7.41 4.46 16.88
CA VAL A 134 6.55 3.34 16.49
C VAL A 134 6.91 2.08 17.27
N SER A 135 5.90 1.33 17.71
CA SER A 135 6.03 0.02 18.32
C SER A 135 5.06 -0.97 17.67
N ILE A 136 5.59 -2.08 17.13
CA ILE A 136 4.79 -3.12 16.48
C ILE A 136 4.29 -4.08 17.55
N ILE A 137 3.08 -3.83 18.02
CA ILE A 137 2.35 -4.65 18.99
C ILE A 137 0.85 -4.55 18.69
N GLU A 138 0.03 -5.47 19.25
CA GLU A 138 -1.43 -5.39 19.13
C GLU A 138 -1.98 -3.97 19.45
N PRO A 139 -2.89 -3.44 18.61
CA PRO A 139 -3.67 -4.13 17.56
C PRO A 139 -2.94 -4.48 16.26
N ASP A 140 -2.03 -3.63 15.75
CA ASP A 140 -1.09 -3.94 14.68
C ASP A 140 0.18 -3.12 14.91
N PHE A 141 0.03 -1.82 15.27
CA PHE A 141 1.12 -1.02 15.81
C PHE A 141 0.61 0.14 16.67
N LEU A 142 1.50 0.68 17.50
CA LEU A 142 1.29 1.94 18.21
C LEU A 142 2.22 3.00 17.66
N PHE A 143 1.79 4.27 17.74
CA PHE A 143 2.68 5.41 17.51
C PHE A 143 2.42 6.51 18.54
N LYS A 144 3.46 7.31 18.83
CA LYS A 144 3.35 8.46 19.72
C LYS A 144 3.35 9.74 18.90
N TYR A 145 2.37 10.61 19.16
CA TYR A 145 2.32 11.97 18.63
C TYR A 145 2.14 12.95 19.80
N GLU A 146 3.10 13.85 19.95
CA GLU A 146 3.27 14.62 21.19
C GLU A 146 3.30 13.65 22.41
N GLU A 147 2.49 13.92 23.44
CA GLU A 147 2.40 13.09 24.66
C GLU A 147 1.29 12.01 24.58
N VAL A 148 0.67 11.84 23.41
CA VAL A 148 -0.43 10.89 23.24
C VAL A 148 0.03 9.69 22.43
N THR A 149 -0.22 8.50 22.99
CA THR A 149 -0.02 7.23 22.27
C THR A 149 -1.33 6.85 21.59
N TYR A 150 -1.23 6.48 20.33
CA TYR A 150 -2.34 5.98 19.52
C TYR A 150 -2.08 4.56 19.06
N SER A 151 -3.13 3.77 19.00
CA SER A 151 -3.12 2.44 18.38
C SER A 151 -3.60 2.51 16.92
N VAL A 152 -3.14 1.60 16.10
CA VAL A 152 -3.61 1.46 14.71
C VAL A 152 -3.97 0.01 14.45
N ALA A 153 -5.22 -0.21 14.02
CA ALA A 153 -5.69 -1.49 13.51
C ALA A 153 -5.84 -1.38 11.98
N ALA A 154 -4.90 -1.97 11.25
CA ALA A 154 -4.83 -1.89 9.80
C ALA A 154 -5.53 -3.09 9.13
N LYS A 155 -6.36 -2.84 8.13
CA LYS A 155 -7.12 -3.88 7.42
C LYS A 155 -7.11 -3.64 5.92
N ARG A 156 -6.67 -4.62 5.17
CA ARG A 156 -6.88 -4.63 3.72
C ARG A 156 -8.28 -5.17 3.43
N ILE A 157 -9.08 -4.39 2.70
CA ILE A 157 -10.47 -4.73 2.40
C ILE A 157 -10.54 -5.36 1.02
N ASN A 158 -10.89 -6.65 0.98
CA ASN A 158 -10.83 -7.45 -0.25
C ASN A 158 -12.13 -7.38 -1.08
N SER A 159 -13.24 -6.93 -0.50
CA SER A 159 -14.50 -6.71 -1.22
C SER A 159 -15.42 -5.77 -0.45
N GLU A 160 -16.36 -5.15 -1.14
CA GLU A 160 -17.34 -4.24 -0.53
C GLU A 160 -18.15 -4.92 0.58
N GLN A 161 -18.52 -6.19 0.40
CA GLN A 161 -19.30 -6.97 1.38
C GLN A 161 -18.54 -7.18 2.70
N LYS A 162 -17.20 -7.15 2.66
CA LYS A 162 -16.35 -7.36 3.84
C LYS A 162 -16.03 -6.08 4.60
N ILE A 163 -16.42 -4.89 4.11
CA ILE A 163 -16.11 -3.62 4.77
C ILE A 163 -16.57 -3.64 6.23
N HIS A 164 -17.84 -3.91 6.46
CA HIS A 164 -18.41 -3.93 7.82
C HIS A 164 -17.71 -4.92 8.75
N THR A 165 -17.45 -6.12 8.27
CA THR A 165 -16.77 -7.18 9.07
C THR A 165 -15.34 -6.77 9.41
N ARG A 166 -14.59 -6.18 8.47
CA ARG A 166 -13.22 -5.71 8.70
C ARG A 166 -13.17 -4.55 9.69
N PHE A 167 -14.12 -3.60 9.60
CA PHE A 167 -14.26 -2.52 10.59
C PHE A 167 -14.59 -3.05 11.98
N SER A 168 -15.53 -4.00 12.09
CA SER A 168 -15.86 -4.63 13.36
C SER A 168 -14.68 -5.33 14.02
N LYS A 169 -13.86 -6.05 13.23
CA LYS A 169 -12.62 -6.68 13.72
C LYS A 169 -11.62 -5.64 14.22
N ALA A 170 -11.35 -4.60 13.43
CA ALA A 170 -10.43 -3.52 13.80
C ALA A 170 -10.87 -2.79 15.07
N LYS A 171 -12.17 -2.46 15.18
CA LYS A 171 -12.74 -1.89 16.40
C LYS A 171 -12.49 -2.78 17.62
N LYS A 172 -12.75 -4.10 17.52
CA LYS A 172 -12.52 -5.04 18.62
C LYS A 172 -11.04 -5.07 19.05
N GLN A 173 -10.11 -4.98 18.12
CA GLN A 173 -8.67 -4.91 18.40
C GLN A 173 -8.31 -3.62 19.16
N ILE A 174 -8.78 -2.45 18.70
CA ILE A 174 -8.57 -1.16 19.39
C ILE A 174 -9.18 -1.23 20.80
N LYS A 175 -10.41 -1.70 20.92
CA LYS A 175 -11.08 -1.83 22.22
C LYS A 175 -10.29 -2.73 23.17
N LYS A 176 -9.75 -3.84 22.69
CA LYS A 176 -8.92 -4.76 23.48
C LYS A 176 -7.63 -4.10 23.96
N SER A 177 -7.03 -3.21 23.16
CA SER A 177 -5.81 -2.48 23.56
C SER A 177 -6.07 -1.44 24.65
N GLY A 178 -7.29 -0.94 24.78
CA GLY A 178 -7.65 0.14 25.71
C GLY A 178 -7.05 1.50 25.34
N ILE A 179 -6.42 1.62 24.17
CA ILE A 179 -5.71 2.83 23.71
C ILE A 179 -6.51 3.47 22.58
N ASN A 180 -6.69 4.81 22.64
CA ASN A 180 -7.27 5.56 21.53
C ASN A 180 -6.60 5.20 20.21
N GLY A 181 -7.38 4.93 19.16
CA GLY A 181 -6.76 4.40 17.96
C GLY A 181 -7.50 4.72 16.65
N PHE A 182 -6.79 4.42 15.57
CA PHE A 182 -7.26 4.59 14.21
C PHE A 182 -7.57 3.24 13.59
N ILE A 183 -8.70 3.14 12.87
CA ILE A 183 -8.92 2.06 11.93
C ILE A 183 -8.30 2.50 10.60
N ALA A 184 -7.17 1.88 10.22
CA ALA A 184 -6.58 2.09 8.92
C ALA A 184 -7.05 1.01 7.93
N PHE A 185 -7.37 1.40 6.70
CA PHE A 185 -7.85 0.45 5.71
C PHE A 185 -7.40 0.79 4.30
N SER A 186 -7.01 -0.24 3.53
CA SER A 186 -6.76 -0.16 2.10
C SER A 186 -7.99 -0.61 1.32
N LEU A 187 -8.31 0.15 0.26
CA LEU A 187 -9.40 -0.11 -0.68
C LEU A 187 -8.90 -0.59 -2.05
N ASP A 188 -7.60 -0.80 -2.20
CA ASP A 188 -6.94 -1.15 -3.45
C ASP A 188 -7.61 -2.33 -4.15
N ARG A 189 -7.92 -3.38 -3.37
CA ARG A 189 -8.52 -4.60 -3.90
C ARG A 189 -9.93 -4.40 -4.43
N ILE A 190 -10.73 -3.52 -3.80
CA ILE A 190 -12.08 -3.21 -4.26
C ILE A 190 -12.02 -2.54 -5.64
N VAL A 191 -11.07 -1.62 -5.83
CA VAL A 191 -10.88 -0.94 -7.10
C VAL A 191 -10.36 -1.91 -8.15
N TRP A 192 -9.38 -2.73 -7.81
CA TRP A 192 -8.85 -3.79 -8.67
C TRP A 192 -9.97 -4.72 -9.17
N ASP A 193 -10.82 -5.20 -8.28
CA ASP A 193 -11.92 -6.10 -8.65
C ASP A 193 -12.96 -5.42 -9.57
N LYS A 194 -13.14 -4.11 -9.44
CA LYS A 194 -14.02 -3.32 -10.34
C LYS A 194 -13.42 -3.08 -11.71
N MET A 195 -12.10 -2.90 -11.76
CA MET A 195 -11.34 -2.65 -12.99
C MET A 195 -10.92 -3.95 -13.72
N LYS A 196 -11.63 -5.03 -13.53
CA LYS A 196 -11.31 -6.44 -13.88
C LYS A 196 -10.50 -6.69 -15.15
N LYS A 197 -10.62 -5.84 -16.18
CA LYS A 197 -9.90 -5.96 -17.45
C LYS A 197 -8.59 -5.18 -17.45
N ASP A 198 -8.57 -4.01 -16.81
CA ASP A 198 -7.43 -3.10 -16.80
C ASP A 198 -7.22 -2.56 -15.39
N PRO A 199 -6.52 -3.30 -14.52
CA PRO A 199 -6.34 -2.94 -13.10
C PRO A 199 -5.36 -1.78 -12.88
N TYR A 200 -5.03 -1.05 -13.92
CA TYR A 200 -4.15 0.10 -13.95
C TYR A 200 -4.74 1.22 -14.81
N ILE A 201 -4.33 2.44 -14.55
CA ILE A 201 -4.73 3.59 -15.35
C ILE A 201 -3.59 3.93 -16.32
N ILE A 202 -3.93 4.07 -17.59
CA ILE A 202 -3.02 4.63 -18.59
C ILE A 202 -3.22 6.13 -18.60
N THR A 203 -2.19 6.89 -18.33
CA THR A 203 -2.25 8.36 -18.28
C THR A 203 -0.95 8.99 -18.77
N ASN A 204 -1.05 10.23 -19.24
CA ASN A 204 0.10 11.05 -19.59
C ASN A 204 0.49 12.02 -18.47
N ASN A 205 -0.32 12.11 -17.41
CA ASN A 205 -0.16 13.08 -16.35
C ASN A 205 -0.45 12.46 -14.97
N LEU A 206 0.52 12.56 -14.08
CA LEU A 206 0.41 12.08 -12.70
C LEU A 206 -0.67 12.80 -11.90
N ASP A 207 -0.92 14.09 -12.19
CA ASP A 207 -1.96 14.85 -11.49
C ASP A 207 -3.36 14.34 -11.87
N THR A 208 -3.56 13.95 -13.14
CA THR A 208 -4.80 13.29 -13.59
C THR A 208 -5.01 11.96 -12.84
N LEU A 209 -3.95 11.17 -12.68
CA LEU A 209 -4.01 9.93 -11.92
C LEU A 209 -4.32 10.17 -10.44
N TYR A 210 -3.67 11.16 -9.84
CA TYR A 210 -3.92 11.52 -8.45
C TYR A 210 -5.37 11.95 -8.24
N ASN A 211 -5.89 12.84 -9.09
CA ASN A 211 -7.26 13.32 -9.02
C ASN A 211 -8.29 12.20 -9.23
N ALA A 212 -8.03 11.29 -10.17
CA ALA A 212 -8.86 10.10 -10.36
C ALA A 212 -8.89 9.23 -9.09
N GLY A 213 -7.74 8.99 -8.49
CA GLY A 213 -7.62 8.27 -7.23
C GLY A 213 -8.37 8.94 -6.08
N GLN A 214 -8.27 10.26 -5.96
CA GLN A 214 -9.03 11.02 -4.96
C GLN A 214 -10.54 10.90 -5.18
N THR A 215 -11.01 11.03 -6.41
CA THR A 215 -12.44 10.90 -6.75
C THR A 215 -12.95 9.50 -6.36
N ILE A 216 -12.26 8.45 -6.79
CA ILE A 216 -12.63 7.06 -6.46
C ILE A 216 -12.66 6.85 -4.95
N LEU A 217 -11.63 7.34 -4.23
CA LEU A 217 -11.56 7.22 -2.79
C LEU A 217 -12.73 7.93 -2.10
N HIS A 218 -13.04 9.17 -2.49
CA HIS A 218 -14.17 9.92 -1.97
C HIS A 218 -15.51 9.22 -2.21
N ASP A 219 -15.74 8.67 -3.40
CA ASP A 219 -16.98 7.97 -3.74
C ASP A 219 -17.16 6.69 -2.90
N LEU A 220 -16.09 5.90 -2.73
CA LEU A 220 -16.12 4.71 -1.87
C LEU A 220 -16.38 5.09 -0.41
N LEU A 221 -15.77 6.16 0.07
CA LEU A 221 -15.96 6.66 1.43
C LEU A 221 -17.42 7.09 1.66
N LYS A 222 -18.00 7.87 0.76
CA LYS A 222 -19.38 8.34 0.86
C LYS A 222 -20.40 7.21 0.80
N THR A 223 -20.22 6.28 -0.13
CA THR A 223 -21.25 5.28 -0.45
C THR A 223 -21.16 4.02 0.41
N LYS A 224 -19.97 3.58 0.79
CA LYS A 224 -19.75 2.27 1.42
C LYS A 224 -19.14 2.37 2.81
N VAL A 225 -18.10 3.17 2.98
CA VAL A 225 -17.33 3.19 4.22
C VAL A 225 -18.04 3.97 5.31
N LYS A 226 -18.68 5.10 5.01
CA LYS A 226 -19.39 5.93 6.01
C LYS A 226 -20.38 5.13 6.82
N LYS A 227 -21.19 4.28 6.17
CA LYS A 227 -22.17 3.41 6.86
C LYS A 227 -21.50 2.40 7.79
N ALA A 228 -20.40 1.79 7.35
CA ALA A 228 -19.65 0.83 8.16
C ALA A 228 -18.96 1.50 9.35
N ALA A 229 -18.35 2.68 9.14
CA ALA A 229 -17.74 3.47 10.20
C ALA A 229 -18.77 3.86 11.27
N TRP A 230 -19.93 4.36 10.85
CA TRP A 230 -21.03 4.70 11.76
C TRP A 230 -21.50 3.51 12.59
N ALA A 231 -21.73 2.35 11.97
CA ALA A 231 -22.17 1.15 12.66
C ALA A 231 -21.11 0.55 13.61
N ASN A 232 -19.85 0.89 13.42
CA ASN A 232 -18.72 0.41 14.22
C ASN A 232 -18.08 1.52 15.07
N ARG A 233 -18.80 2.59 15.37
CA ARG A 233 -18.32 3.63 16.27
C ARG A 233 -18.02 3.08 17.67
N ASP A 234 -17.02 3.64 18.31
CA ASP A 234 -16.58 3.33 19.66
C ASP A 234 -15.77 4.52 20.16
N PRO A 235 -15.90 4.94 21.43
CA PRO A 235 -15.17 6.09 21.97
C PRO A 235 -13.64 6.00 21.81
N LEU A 236 -13.08 4.78 21.78
CA LEU A 236 -11.65 4.57 21.56
C LEU A 236 -11.24 4.66 20.08
N VAL A 237 -12.18 4.57 19.14
CA VAL A 237 -11.91 4.78 17.72
C VAL A 237 -11.96 6.27 17.42
N VAL A 238 -10.81 6.92 17.44
CA VAL A 238 -10.73 8.39 17.27
C VAL A 238 -10.77 8.83 15.82
N GLY A 239 -10.46 7.94 14.88
CA GLY A 239 -10.50 8.27 13.46
C GLY A 239 -10.21 7.09 12.55
N HIS A 240 -10.21 7.39 11.28
CA HIS A 240 -9.97 6.41 10.21
C HIS A 240 -8.88 6.92 9.28
N ILE A 241 -8.06 6.00 8.78
CA ILE A 241 -7.04 6.27 7.76
C ILE A 241 -7.43 5.45 6.53
N ALA A 242 -7.98 6.11 5.53
CA ALA A 242 -8.31 5.47 4.26
C ALA A 242 -7.12 5.54 3.31
N SER A 243 -6.76 4.44 2.67
CA SER A 243 -5.70 4.36 1.68
C SER A 243 -6.22 3.73 0.39
N LEU A 244 -5.84 4.33 -0.72
CA LEU A 244 -6.09 3.81 -2.06
C LEU A 244 -4.84 4.00 -2.91
N THR A 245 -4.26 2.91 -3.36
CA THR A 245 -3.14 2.91 -4.30
C THR A 245 -3.58 2.32 -5.63
N ILE A 246 -3.46 3.11 -6.69
CA ILE A 246 -3.83 2.70 -8.05
C ILE A 246 -2.57 2.59 -8.89
N PRO A 247 -2.25 1.40 -9.42
CA PRO A 247 -1.17 1.24 -10.37
C PRO A 247 -1.45 2.00 -11.67
N ALA A 248 -0.39 2.49 -12.30
CA ALA A 248 -0.51 3.27 -13.52
C ALA A 248 0.63 2.99 -14.51
N ILE A 249 0.32 3.25 -15.77
CA ILE A 249 1.30 3.34 -16.84
C ILE A 249 1.31 4.77 -17.35
N LEU A 250 2.47 5.39 -17.34
CA LEU A 250 2.68 6.69 -17.93
C LEU A 250 2.95 6.50 -19.42
N ALA A 251 1.97 6.78 -20.27
CA ALA A 251 2.01 6.46 -21.69
C ALA A 251 3.16 7.14 -22.44
N ARG A 252 3.53 8.38 -22.06
CA ARG A 252 4.65 9.11 -22.72
C ARG A 252 6.01 8.52 -22.44
N SER A 253 6.24 7.97 -21.26
CA SER A 253 7.51 7.39 -20.84
C SER A 253 7.47 5.87 -20.77
N ILE A 254 6.31 5.26 -21.00
CA ILE A 254 6.02 3.83 -20.77
C ILE A 254 6.63 3.36 -19.44
N SER A 255 6.49 4.19 -18.42
CA SER A 255 6.97 3.85 -17.08
C SER A 255 5.83 3.34 -16.22
N PHE A 256 6.17 2.42 -15.33
CA PHE A 256 5.24 1.89 -14.34
C PHE A 256 5.31 2.74 -13.09
N GLY A 257 4.16 3.13 -12.60
CA GLY A 257 4.04 3.92 -11.39
C GLY A 257 2.77 3.59 -10.62
N PHE A 258 2.49 4.38 -9.62
CA PHE A 258 1.24 4.30 -8.89
C PHE A 258 0.88 5.66 -8.30
N SER A 259 -0.41 5.89 -8.10
CA SER A 259 -0.90 6.98 -7.29
C SER A 259 -1.30 6.44 -5.93
N SER A 260 -0.81 7.06 -4.87
CA SER A 260 -1.18 6.70 -3.50
C SER A 260 -1.96 7.85 -2.88
N ASN A 261 -3.19 7.59 -2.53
CA ASN A 261 -4.14 8.55 -1.98
C ASN A 261 -4.49 8.14 -0.55
N GLN A 262 -4.37 9.06 0.41
CA GLN A 262 -4.71 8.83 1.80
C GLN A 262 -5.61 9.94 2.31
N LEU A 263 -6.56 9.55 3.17
CA LEU A 263 -7.43 10.48 3.86
C LEU A 263 -7.52 10.11 5.33
N PHE A 264 -7.37 11.12 6.19
CA PHE A 264 -7.64 11.03 7.61
C PHE A 264 -9.03 11.57 7.89
N ILE A 265 -9.85 10.76 8.52
CA ILE A 265 -11.25 11.06 8.78
C ILE A 265 -11.48 10.98 10.29
N PRO A 266 -11.81 12.10 10.97
CA PRO A 266 -12.17 12.06 12.38
C PRO A 266 -13.38 11.15 12.62
N SER A 267 -13.42 10.51 13.78
CA SER A 267 -14.62 9.78 14.23
C SER A 267 -15.75 10.79 14.52
N PHE A 268 -16.98 10.34 14.35
CA PHE A 268 -18.18 11.17 14.54
C PHE A 268 -18.34 11.70 15.98
N ASP A 269 -17.78 11.00 16.95
CA ASP A 269 -17.95 11.30 18.38
C ASP A 269 -16.81 12.19 18.93
N ILE A 270 -15.85 12.63 18.11
CA ILE A 270 -14.71 13.45 18.55
C ILE A 270 -15.08 14.94 18.48
N SER A 271 -15.03 15.61 19.64
CA SER A 271 -15.25 17.05 19.71
C SER A 271 -14.16 17.80 18.93
N GLU A 272 -14.55 18.76 18.10
CA GLU A 272 -13.65 19.62 17.34
C GLU A 272 -12.71 20.45 18.21
N LYS A 273 -13.10 20.71 19.47
CA LYS A 273 -12.28 21.43 20.46
C LYS A 273 -11.25 20.55 21.16
N SER A 274 -11.29 19.22 20.93
CA SER A 274 -10.41 18.29 21.62
C SER A 274 -8.98 18.33 21.05
N LYS A 275 -7.99 18.04 21.90
CA LYS A 275 -6.59 17.82 21.50
C LYS A 275 -6.50 16.70 20.44
N ILE A 276 -7.29 15.65 20.60
CA ILE A 276 -7.34 14.52 19.66
C ILE A 276 -7.77 14.96 18.26
N TYR A 277 -8.82 15.80 18.16
CA TYR A 277 -9.27 16.33 16.86
C TYR A 277 -8.18 17.14 16.17
N ARG A 278 -7.49 18.01 16.93
CA ARG A 278 -6.34 18.78 16.42
C ARG A 278 -5.27 17.83 15.86
N HIS A 279 -4.89 16.78 16.61
CA HIS A 279 -3.92 15.78 16.15
C HIS A 279 -4.34 15.14 14.83
N ILE A 280 -5.61 14.74 14.70
CA ILE A 280 -6.12 14.10 13.45
C ILE A 280 -5.99 15.05 12.26
N LYS A 281 -6.16 16.35 12.45
CA LYS A 281 -6.01 17.35 11.38
C LYS A 281 -4.54 17.61 11.00
N GLU A 282 -3.64 17.52 11.96
CA GLU A 282 -2.20 17.79 11.76
C GLU A 282 -1.44 16.57 11.21
N LEU A 283 -1.84 15.34 11.61
CA LEU A 283 -1.15 14.11 11.22
C LEU A 283 -0.92 13.96 9.71
N PRO A 284 -1.90 14.24 8.80
CA PRO A 284 -1.71 14.12 7.36
C PRO A 284 -0.53 14.95 6.82
N GLN A 285 -0.25 16.09 7.44
CA GLN A 285 0.84 17.00 7.06
C GLN A 285 2.19 16.55 7.60
N LYS A 286 2.19 15.79 8.69
CA LYS A 286 3.40 15.27 9.35
C LYS A 286 3.86 13.94 8.76
N ILE A 287 2.95 13.15 8.22
CA ILE A 287 3.29 11.85 7.64
C ILE A 287 3.84 12.04 6.23
N LYS A 288 5.05 11.55 6.03
CA LYS A 288 5.76 11.57 4.74
C LYS A 288 5.31 10.36 3.91
N TRP A 289 4.14 10.46 3.32
CA TRP A 289 3.71 9.45 2.36
C TRP A 289 4.69 9.39 1.18
N PRO A 290 4.98 8.21 0.63
CA PRO A 290 5.77 8.11 -0.59
C PRO A 290 4.98 8.78 -1.70
N ILE A 291 5.28 10.07 -1.89
CA ILE A 291 4.68 10.87 -2.95
C ILE A 291 5.44 10.51 -4.22
N LYS A 292 4.70 10.10 -5.25
CA LYS A 292 5.12 9.97 -6.65
C LYS A 292 6.51 9.34 -6.82
N SER A 293 6.57 8.10 -7.25
CA SER A 293 7.81 7.59 -7.87
C SER A 293 8.12 8.49 -9.07
N GLN A 294 9.15 9.32 -8.92
CA GLN A 294 9.78 9.96 -10.06
C GLN A 294 10.48 8.90 -10.90
#